data_606ac3fae3be5e6c559dcc0c351c0844
#
_entry.id   606ac3fae3be5e6c559dcc0c351c0844
#
_cell.length_a   1.000
_cell.length_b   1.000
_cell.length_c   1.000
_cell.angle_alpha   90.00
_cell.angle_beta   90.00
_cell.angle_gamma   90.00
#
_symmetry.space_group_name_H-M   'P 1'
#
loop_
_entity.id
_entity.type
_entity.pdbx_description
1 polymer ?
#
loop_
_entity_poly.entity_id
_entity_poly.type
_entity_poly.pdbx_seq_one_letter_code
_entity_poly.pdbx_strand_id
1 'polypeptide(L)'
;MRLPQTLVLLAALLAGSTLTAEEKLADGLYAEFTTPRGVFVTELFYQQVPLTVASFVGLAEGTLAPRDGKPFYTGLTWYRVVPGFVIQSGNPGLKDTGDDSIPHKFPDEFVSGLRHAETGMLSMANAGPDTNGCEFFVTLGDCTRLNYLHSVFGRTIRGLEVLPQIKPDDAFSIKILRVGAAAQAFKADPATFAALLAAGVKYSGAAEPGPATAFDDPAKVLPTEVPRAKNFNYKLANFQRATGRQIFARVYPAFTPTEEAKTPAPFTQQLAKSLGIHQSGVLAVYFADQDRWYVWVGDDLMPVFNPDHQKTMDVKNALYAAVKAKAAAYTELARAARGPDNPLKPADLAKYSVDAMLDLLLFQFESKPKS
;
A
#
# COMPACT_ATOMS: atom_id res chain seq x y z
N MET A 1 15.29 -47.63 69.51
CA MET A 1 14.63 -47.60 68.18
C MET A 1 14.83 -46.24 67.63
N ARG A 2 15.77 -46.08 66.70
CA ARG A 2 16.13 -44.78 66.09
C ARG A 2 15.57 -44.78 64.65
N LEU A 3 14.73 -43.81 64.30
CA LEU A 3 14.26 -43.54 62.93
C LEU A 3 15.30 -42.71 62.17
N PRO A 4 15.53 -42.97 60.90
CA PRO A 4 16.44 -42.18 60.09
C PRO A 4 15.74 -40.90 59.47
N GLN A 5 16.47 -39.81 59.54
CA GLN A 5 16.10 -38.56 58.91
C GLN A 5 16.31 -38.65 57.38
N THR A 6 15.23 -38.44 56.61
CA THR A 6 15.26 -38.38 55.16
C THR A 6 15.65 -36.98 54.75
N LEU A 7 16.78 -36.84 54.07
CA LEU A 7 17.29 -35.62 53.53
C LEU A 7 16.54 -35.34 52.21
N VAL A 8 15.74 -34.27 52.15
CA VAL A 8 15.09 -33.79 50.91
C VAL A 8 16.05 -32.84 50.20
N LEU A 9 16.62 -33.30 49.09
CA LEU A 9 17.40 -32.46 48.17
C LEU A 9 16.44 -31.62 47.32
N LEU A 10 16.43 -30.28 47.53
CA LEU A 10 15.73 -29.31 46.72
C LEU A 10 16.62 -29.00 45.49
N ALA A 11 16.31 -29.62 44.34
CA ALA A 11 16.94 -29.29 43.06
C ALA A 11 16.35 -27.98 42.54
N ALA A 12 17.08 -26.89 42.66
CA ALA A 12 16.76 -25.64 42.01
C ALA A 12 16.98 -25.79 40.49
N LEU A 13 15.88 -25.85 39.70
CA LEU A 13 15.93 -25.69 38.26
C LEU A 13 16.31 -24.25 37.95
N LEU A 14 17.57 -24.04 37.60
CA LEU A 14 18.02 -22.86 36.89
C LEU A 14 17.43 -22.94 35.46
N ALA A 15 16.30 -22.26 35.23
CA ALA A 15 15.83 -21.97 33.90
C ALA A 15 16.82 -20.99 33.25
N GLY A 16 17.83 -21.55 32.58
CA GLY A 16 18.70 -20.78 31.71
C GLY A 16 17.90 -20.23 30.59
N SER A 17 17.61 -18.92 30.64
CA SER A 17 17.19 -18.17 29.44
C SER A 17 18.30 -18.33 28.43
N THR A 18 18.12 -19.19 27.44
CA THR A 18 18.96 -19.19 26.25
C THR A 18 18.75 -17.83 25.56
N LEU A 19 19.73 -16.94 25.73
CA LEU A 19 19.91 -15.81 24.82
C LEU A 19 20.04 -16.41 23.43
N THR A 20 18.94 -16.41 22.67
CA THR A 20 19.02 -16.67 21.23
C THR A 20 19.98 -15.63 20.67
N ALA A 21 21.09 -16.11 20.10
CA ALA A 21 22.03 -15.26 19.40
C ALA A 21 21.24 -14.40 18.42
N GLU A 22 21.35 -13.08 18.53
CA GLU A 22 20.68 -12.13 17.65
C GLU A 22 21.12 -12.45 16.22
N GLU A 23 20.20 -12.97 15.41
CA GLU A 23 20.49 -13.43 14.08
C GLU A 23 21.07 -12.24 13.28
N LYS A 24 22.30 -12.40 12.75
CA LYS A 24 23.00 -11.34 12.06
C LYS A 24 22.16 -10.88 10.85
N LEU A 25 21.99 -9.57 10.68
CA LEU A 25 21.33 -9.01 9.51
C LEU A 25 22.12 -9.37 8.24
N ALA A 26 21.41 -9.73 7.17
CA ALA A 26 21.97 -9.92 5.84
C ALA A 26 22.52 -8.59 5.28
N ASP A 27 23.25 -8.64 4.17
CA ASP A 27 23.67 -7.42 3.47
C ASP A 27 22.45 -6.63 3.01
N GLY A 28 22.35 -5.36 3.44
CA GLY A 28 21.18 -4.52 3.21
C GLY A 28 21.24 -3.19 3.97
N LEU A 29 20.28 -2.33 3.68
CA LEU A 29 20.07 -1.06 4.36
C LEU A 29 18.83 -1.19 5.25
N TYR A 30 18.93 -0.77 6.52
CA TYR A 30 17.88 -0.97 7.49
C TYR A 30 17.61 0.29 8.32
N ALA A 31 16.37 0.43 8.79
CA ALA A 31 15.98 1.38 9.81
C ALA A 31 15.59 0.62 11.08
N GLU A 32 16.31 0.84 12.15
CA GLU A 32 15.98 0.37 13.50
C GLU A 32 15.17 1.44 14.21
N PHE A 33 13.95 1.12 14.56
CA PHE A 33 13.05 1.97 15.32
C PHE A 33 13.06 1.53 16.79
N THR A 34 13.40 2.44 17.69
CA THR A 34 13.26 2.24 19.13
C THR A 34 12.04 2.98 19.63
N THR A 35 11.15 2.28 20.34
CA THR A 35 9.90 2.84 20.90
C THR A 35 9.75 2.41 22.38
N PRO A 36 8.85 3.02 23.15
CA PRO A 36 8.52 2.55 24.50
C PRO A 36 7.92 1.13 24.53
N ARG A 37 7.50 0.60 23.36
CA ARG A 37 6.90 -0.75 23.23
C ARG A 37 7.92 -1.81 22.84
N GLY A 38 9.13 -1.43 22.48
CA GLY A 38 10.19 -2.29 22.00
C GLY A 38 10.87 -1.77 20.76
N VAL A 39 11.72 -2.59 20.17
CA VAL A 39 12.50 -2.28 18.97
C VAL A 39 11.96 -3.09 17.80
N PHE A 40 11.84 -2.47 16.65
CA PHE A 40 11.60 -3.18 15.39
C PHE A 40 12.57 -2.71 14.31
N VAL A 41 12.92 -3.61 13.38
CA VAL A 41 13.88 -3.34 12.30
C VAL A 41 13.19 -3.52 10.96
N THR A 42 13.30 -2.51 10.12
CA THR A 42 12.72 -2.47 8.77
C THR A 42 13.83 -2.48 7.74
N GLU A 43 13.81 -3.44 6.82
CA GLU A 43 14.62 -3.44 5.60
C GLU A 43 14.16 -2.32 4.67
N LEU A 44 15.09 -1.54 4.11
CA LEU A 44 14.82 -0.45 3.17
C LEU A 44 15.18 -0.88 1.74
N PHE A 45 14.26 -0.69 0.80
CA PHE A 45 14.39 -1.14 -0.60
C PHE A 45 15.17 -0.13 -1.46
N TYR A 46 16.37 0.27 -1.01
CA TYR A 46 17.17 1.34 -1.58
C TYR A 46 17.59 1.11 -3.05
N GLN A 47 17.64 -0.13 -3.51
CA GLN A 47 17.93 -0.46 -4.90
C GLN A 47 16.72 -0.36 -5.83
N GLN A 48 15.51 -0.54 -5.29
CA GLN A 48 14.26 -0.56 -6.04
C GLN A 48 13.59 0.81 -6.08
N VAL A 49 13.64 1.55 -4.97
CA VAL A 49 13.02 2.88 -4.80
C VAL A 49 14.03 3.87 -4.16
N PRO A 50 15.13 4.14 -4.87
CA PRO A 50 16.27 4.88 -4.33
C PRO A 50 15.96 6.31 -3.91
N LEU A 51 15.06 7.02 -4.60
CA LEU A 51 14.68 8.39 -4.27
C LEU A 51 13.93 8.45 -2.94
N THR A 52 12.96 7.57 -2.75
CA THR A 52 12.15 7.48 -1.52
C THR A 52 13.03 7.12 -0.33
N VAL A 53 13.92 6.12 -0.52
CA VAL A 53 14.84 5.71 0.54
C VAL A 53 15.88 6.80 0.84
N ALA A 54 16.40 7.51 -0.17
CA ALA A 54 17.34 8.62 0.04
C ALA A 54 16.69 9.78 0.82
N SER A 55 15.42 10.11 0.52
CA SER A 55 14.66 11.08 1.30
C SER A 55 14.54 10.66 2.77
N PHE A 56 14.01 9.45 3.01
CA PHE A 56 13.80 8.94 4.36
C PHE A 56 15.10 8.84 5.17
N VAL A 57 16.15 8.25 4.60
CA VAL A 57 17.45 8.08 5.26
C VAL A 57 18.11 9.44 5.53
N GLY A 58 18.06 10.36 4.56
CA GLY A 58 18.64 11.68 4.72
C GLY A 58 17.95 12.50 5.81
N LEU A 59 16.64 12.38 5.95
CA LEU A 59 15.88 12.98 7.04
C LEU A 59 16.20 12.30 8.39
N ALA A 60 16.31 10.97 8.41
CA ALA A 60 16.62 10.21 9.62
C ALA A 60 18.04 10.45 10.15
N GLU A 61 19.01 10.68 9.27
CA GLU A 61 20.40 10.98 9.64
C GLU A 61 20.70 12.49 9.78
N GLY A 62 19.76 13.35 9.33
CA GLY A 62 19.93 14.81 9.36
C GLY A 62 20.86 15.34 8.27
N THR A 63 21.18 14.56 7.25
CA THR A 63 21.90 15.01 6.04
C THR A 63 21.00 15.81 5.10
N LEU A 64 19.68 15.57 5.15
CA LEU A 64 18.66 16.37 4.51
C LEU A 64 17.84 17.10 5.58
N ALA A 65 17.59 18.41 5.35
CA ALA A 65 16.71 19.27 6.14
C ALA A 65 16.82 19.05 7.68
N PRO A 66 18.00 19.23 8.30
CA PRO A 66 18.12 19.10 9.74
C PRO A 66 17.22 20.12 10.44
N ARG A 67 16.56 19.69 11.52
CA ARG A 67 15.67 20.53 12.31
C ARG A 67 16.36 20.88 13.63
N ASP A 68 16.55 22.17 13.92
CA ASP A 68 17.28 22.65 15.11
C ASP A 68 18.66 22.00 15.28
N GLY A 69 19.37 21.77 14.17
CA GLY A 69 20.69 21.13 14.16
C GLY A 69 20.70 19.64 14.49
N LYS A 70 19.51 18.99 14.50
CA LYS A 70 19.33 17.56 14.77
C LYS A 70 18.72 16.85 13.56
N PRO A 71 18.82 15.50 13.48
CA PRO A 71 18.06 14.71 12.51
C PRO A 71 16.57 15.08 12.52
N PHE A 72 15.97 15.13 11.32
CA PHE A 72 14.62 15.67 11.12
C PHE A 72 13.56 15.00 12.00
N TYR A 73 13.62 13.68 12.18
CA TYR A 73 12.65 12.91 12.95
C TYR A 73 12.89 12.93 14.46
N THR A 74 13.91 13.63 14.95
CA THR A 74 14.20 13.70 16.38
C THR A 74 13.04 14.31 17.17
N GLY A 75 12.58 13.60 18.20
CA GLY A 75 11.50 14.04 19.08
C GLY A 75 10.10 13.94 18.50
N LEU A 76 9.92 13.25 17.37
CA LEU A 76 8.60 12.96 16.83
C LEU A 76 7.95 11.77 17.55
N THR A 77 6.63 11.70 17.42
CA THR A 77 5.79 10.64 18.00
C THR A 77 4.89 10.02 16.92
N TRP A 78 4.32 8.85 17.20
CA TRP A 78 3.28 8.25 16.36
C TRP A 78 1.96 8.98 16.57
N TYR A 79 1.68 10.03 15.80
CA TYR A 79 0.50 10.87 15.99
C TYR A 79 -0.81 10.24 15.51
N ARG A 80 -0.74 9.23 14.65
CA ARG A 80 -1.91 8.51 14.14
C ARG A 80 -1.70 7.00 14.24
N VAL A 81 -2.59 6.35 14.98
CA VAL A 81 -2.63 4.88 15.13
C VAL A 81 -4.04 4.39 14.84
N VAL A 82 -4.18 3.59 13.78
CA VAL A 82 -5.45 2.98 13.38
C VAL A 82 -5.29 1.46 13.40
N PRO A 83 -5.81 0.77 14.42
CA PRO A 83 -5.68 -0.68 14.57
C PRO A 83 -6.12 -1.43 13.30
N GLY A 84 -5.35 -2.45 12.90
CA GLY A 84 -5.62 -3.24 11.70
C GLY A 84 -5.42 -2.48 10.38
N PHE A 85 -4.97 -1.23 10.44
CA PHE A 85 -4.69 -0.42 9.25
C PHE A 85 -3.25 0.10 9.24
N VAL A 86 -2.94 1.21 9.91
CA VAL A 86 -1.60 1.81 9.91
C VAL A 86 -1.25 2.49 11.22
N ILE A 87 0.07 2.62 11.47
CA ILE A 87 0.66 3.62 12.35
C ILE A 87 1.41 4.63 11.48
N GLN A 88 1.23 5.93 11.73
CA GLN A 88 1.74 7.01 10.88
C GLN A 88 2.45 8.08 11.70
N SER A 89 3.55 8.60 11.13
CA SER A 89 4.37 9.66 11.70
C SER A 89 5.17 10.41 10.63
N GLY A 90 6.11 11.24 11.06
CA GLY A 90 7.09 11.91 10.20
C GLY A 90 6.83 13.40 9.99
N ASN A 91 5.67 13.94 10.38
CA ASN A 91 5.36 15.36 10.29
C ASN A 91 5.57 16.07 11.63
N PRO A 92 6.48 17.06 11.73
CA PRO A 92 6.69 17.82 12.96
C PRO A 92 5.47 18.61 13.44
N GLY A 93 4.56 18.98 12.53
CA GLY A 93 3.34 19.70 12.85
C GLY A 93 2.25 18.84 13.51
N LEU A 94 2.47 17.54 13.72
CA LEU A 94 1.54 16.58 14.33
C LEU A 94 0.16 16.54 13.63
N LYS A 95 0.08 16.92 12.36
CA LYS A 95 -1.18 17.00 11.62
C LYS A 95 -1.14 16.11 10.38
N ASP A 96 -2.20 15.37 10.20
CA ASP A 96 -2.50 14.60 8.97
C ASP A 96 -2.96 15.56 7.83
N THR A 97 -2.34 16.71 7.74
CA THR A 97 -2.66 17.75 6.75
C THR A 97 -1.38 18.28 6.16
N GLY A 98 -1.34 18.45 4.84
CA GLY A 98 -0.20 18.98 4.11
C GLY A 98 0.30 20.30 4.70
N ASP A 99 1.18 20.18 5.66
CA ASP A 99 1.81 21.28 6.34
C ASP A 99 3.02 21.78 5.53
N ASP A 100 3.22 23.09 5.49
CA ASP A 100 4.38 23.73 4.84
C ASP A 100 5.72 23.41 5.54
N SER A 101 5.69 22.71 6.67
CA SER A 101 6.88 22.17 7.33
C SER A 101 7.51 20.98 6.61
N ILE A 102 6.89 20.48 5.52
CA ILE A 102 7.48 19.44 4.66
C ILE A 102 8.70 20.04 3.96
N PRO A 103 9.92 19.53 4.22
CA PRO A 103 11.15 20.18 3.76
C PRO A 103 11.34 20.11 2.24
N HIS A 104 10.73 19.12 1.58
CA HIS A 104 10.76 18.93 0.14
C HIS A 104 9.63 18.00 -0.28
N LYS A 105 9.24 18.08 -1.56
CA LYS A 105 8.30 17.15 -2.17
C LYS A 105 8.98 16.39 -3.31
N PHE A 106 8.63 15.12 -3.48
CA PHE A 106 9.20 14.28 -4.52
C PHE A 106 8.16 13.33 -5.12
N PRO A 107 8.38 12.88 -6.39
CA PRO A 107 7.46 12.00 -7.08
C PRO A 107 7.39 10.61 -6.46
N ASP A 108 6.29 9.92 -6.75
CA ASP A 108 6.07 8.54 -6.36
C ASP A 108 7.04 7.60 -7.10
N GLU A 109 7.50 6.56 -6.39
CA GLU A 109 8.22 5.43 -6.96
C GLU A 109 7.37 4.16 -6.78
N PHE A 110 6.82 3.64 -7.88
CA PHE A 110 6.05 2.40 -7.89
C PHE A 110 6.82 1.31 -8.59
N VAL A 111 7.00 0.20 -7.91
CA VAL A 111 7.67 -1.00 -8.43
C VAL A 111 6.73 -2.19 -8.32
N SER A 112 6.58 -2.92 -9.41
CA SER A 112 5.79 -4.15 -9.45
C SER A 112 6.28 -5.14 -8.37
N GLY A 113 5.34 -5.62 -7.56
CA GLY A 113 5.62 -6.52 -6.44
C GLY A 113 5.83 -5.85 -5.09
N LEU A 114 6.08 -4.54 -5.02
CA LEU A 114 6.08 -3.80 -3.74
C LEU A 114 4.64 -3.42 -3.38
N ARG A 115 4.10 -4.07 -2.37
CA ARG A 115 2.66 -4.02 -2.03
C ARG A 115 2.44 -3.80 -0.54
N HIS A 116 1.28 -3.26 -0.18
CA HIS A 116 0.79 -3.14 1.19
C HIS A 116 0.00 -4.39 1.62
N ALA A 117 0.50 -5.60 1.32
CA ALA A 117 -0.26 -6.84 1.46
C ALA A 117 -0.18 -7.49 2.84
N GLU A 118 0.70 -6.99 3.72
CA GLU A 118 0.96 -7.59 5.03
C GLU A 118 1.25 -6.53 6.10
N THR A 119 1.26 -6.93 7.35
CA THR A 119 1.73 -6.10 8.46
C THR A 119 3.22 -5.80 8.32
N GLY A 120 3.63 -4.56 8.62
CA GLY A 120 5.03 -4.16 8.66
C GLY A 120 5.57 -3.56 7.37
N MET A 121 4.75 -3.31 6.35
CA MET A 121 5.19 -2.58 5.16
C MET A 121 5.36 -1.10 5.48
N LEU A 122 6.55 -0.56 5.20
CA LEU A 122 6.88 0.86 5.38
C LEU A 122 6.61 1.60 4.06
N SER A 123 5.82 2.67 4.12
CA SER A 123 5.34 3.39 2.95
C SER A 123 5.19 4.89 3.21
N MET A 124 5.24 5.71 2.15
CA MET A 124 5.06 7.16 2.24
C MET A 124 3.60 7.54 2.36
N ALA A 125 3.28 8.42 3.30
CA ALA A 125 2.05 9.18 3.27
C ALA A 125 2.18 10.35 2.29
N ASN A 126 1.08 10.69 1.60
CA ASN A 126 1.04 11.78 0.63
C ASN A 126 -0.36 12.40 0.54
N ALA A 127 -0.46 13.56 -0.10
CA ALA A 127 -1.71 14.28 -0.37
C ALA A 127 -2.19 14.11 -1.82
N GLY A 128 -1.77 13.07 -2.49
CA GLY A 128 -2.05 12.76 -3.91
C GLY A 128 -0.77 12.50 -4.69
N PRO A 129 -0.83 12.35 -6.03
CA PRO A 129 0.31 12.01 -6.85
C PRO A 129 1.49 12.96 -6.66
N ASP A 130 2.69 12.39 -6.56
CA ASP A 130 3.96 13.12 -6.52
C ASP A 130 4.07 14.16 -5.38
N THR A 131 3.39 13.90 -4.26
CA THR A 131 3.40 14.78 -3.09
C THR A 131 4.04 14.14 -1.86
N ASN A 132 4.87 13.12 -2.06
CA ASN A 132 5.64 12.54 -0.97
C ASN A 132 6.54 13.58 -0.32
N GLY A 133 6.70 13.52 0.99
CA GLY A 133 7.52 14.44 1.75
C GLY A 133 8.28 13.73 2.87
N CYS A 134 7.94 14.09 4.11
CA CYS A 134 8.56 13.50 5.31
C CYS A 134 7.68 12.47 6.02
N GLU A 135 6.37 12.43 5.71
CA GLU A 135 5.44 11.54 6.40
C GLU A 135 5.52 10.11 5.89
N PHE A 136 5.48 9.16 6.81
CA PHE A 136 5.49 7.73 6.52
C PHE A 136 4.52 6.98 7.42
N PHE A 137 4.16 5.78 7.00
CA PHE A 137 3.36 4.86 7.81
C PHE A 137 3.89 3.44 7.72
N VAL A 138 3.57 2.64 8.75
CA VAL A 138 3.77 1.19 8.76
C VAL A 138 2.41 0.52 8.80
N THR A 139 2.18 -0.48 7.95
CA THR A 139 0.92 -1.21 7.89
C THR A 139 0.74 -2.13 9.10
N LEU A 140 -0.49 -2.27 9.58
CA LEU A 140 -0.91 -3.21 10.64
C LEU A 140 -1.80 -4.35 10.12
N GLY A 141 -1.86 -4.54 8.80
CA GLY A 141 -2.67 -5.57 8.14
C GLY A 141 -2.63 -5.45 6.63
N ASP A 142 -3.57 -6.11 5.94
CA ASP A 142 -3.78 -5.96 4.49
C ASP A 142 -4.29 -4.55 4.17
N CYS A 143 -3.43 -3.76 3.57
CA CYS A 143 -3.71 -2.40 3.10
C CYS A 143 -3.59 -2.29 1.58
N THR A 144 -3.82 -3.36 0.82
CA THR A 144 -3.66 -3.42 -0.65
C THR A 144 -4.42 -2.34 -1.41
N ARG A 145 -5.49 -1.78 -0.82
CA ARG A 145 -6.18 -0.59 -1.36
C ARG A 145 -5.28 0.64 -1.51
N LEU A 146 -4.10 0.66 -0.87
CA LEU A 146 -3.10 1.73 -0.98
C LEU A 146 -2.07 1.48 -2.10
N ASN A 147 -2.05 0.30 -2.72
CA ASN A 147 -1.15 -0.02 -3.82
C ASN A 147 -1.31 0.99 -4.96
N TYR A 148 -0.18 1.43 -5.52
CA TYR A 148 -0.12 2.43 -6.58
C TYR A 148 -0.70 3.82 -6.24
N LEU A 149 -0.94 4.07 -4.93
CA LEU A 149 -1.29 5.39 -4.38
C LEU A 149 -0.19 5.90 -3.44
N HIS A 150 0.54 4.99 -2.79
CA HIS A 150 1.60 5.29 -1.83
C HIS A 150 2.83 4.44 -2.13
N SER A 151 4.02 5.06 -2.07
CA SER A 151 5.29 4.41 -2.40
C SER A 151 5.76 3.52 -1.24
N VAL A 152 5.72 2.21 -1.44
CA VAL A 152 6.29 1.24 -0.49
C VAL A 152 7.80 1.25 -0.62
N PHE A 153 8.53 1.46 0.49
CA PHE A 153 9.98 1.56 0.46
C PHE A 153 10.73 0.71 1.50
N GLY A 154 9.99 -0.10 2.26
CA GLY A 154 10.60 -1.03 3.22
C GLY A 154 9.63 -2.05 3.78
N ARG A 155 10.18 -3.00 4.55
CA ARG A 155 9.44 -4.07 5.21
C ARG A 155 10.07 -4.38 6.57
N THR A 156 9.25 -4.45 7.60
CA THR A 156 9.68 -4.86 8.94
C THR A 156 10.06 -6.34 8.92
N ILE A 157 11.28 -6.64 9.34
CA ILE A 157 11.86 -7.99 9.35
C ILE A 157 12.09 -8.53 10.76
N ARG A 158 12.06 -7.65 11.78
CA ARG A 158 12.16 -8.01 13.20
C ARG A 158 11.24 -7.13 14.03
N GLY A 159 10.71 -7.64 15.11
CA GLY A 159 9.85 -6.88 16.02
C GLY A 159 8.46 -6.60 15.46
N LEU A 160 7.93 -7.45 14.58
CA LEU A 160 6.56 -7.33 14.05
C LEU A 160 5.51 -7.29 15.17
N GLU A 161 5.77 -8.00 16.29
CA GLU A 161 4.93 -8.04 17.47
C GLU A 161 4.88 -6.72 18.24
N VAL A 162 5.84 -5.82 18.02
CA VAL A 162 5.87 -4.48 18.63
C VAL A 162 4.86 -3.55 17.97
N LEU A 163 4.65 -3.68 16.65
CA LEU A 163 3.84 -2.77 15.86
C LEU A 163 2.39 -2.60 16.39
N PRO A 164 1.63 -3.66 16.71
CA PRO A 164 0.27 -3.52 17.22
C PRO A 164 0.19 -2.98 18.65
N GLN A 165 1.32 -2.89 19.36
CA GLN A 165 1.38 -2.37 20.72
C GLN A 165 1.61 -0.84 20.76
N ILE A 166 2.05 -0.24 19.66
CA ILE A 166 2.30 1.20 19.54
C ILE A 166 0.99 1.97 19.74
N LYS A 167 1.07 3.05 20.53
CA LYS A 167 -0.07 3.91 20.85
C LYS A 167 0.15 5.32 20.29
N PRO A 168 -0.92 6.09 20.12
CA PRO A 168 -0.77 7.52 19.85
C PRO A 168 0.18 8.17 20.86
N ASP A 169 1.01 9.08 20.37
CA ASP A 169 2.02 9.84 21.13
C ASP A 169 3.19 9.03 21.70
N ASP A 170 3.29 7.71 21.45
CA ASP A 170 4.52 6.98 21.73
C ASP A 170 5.67 7.61 20.92
N ALA A 171 6.73 8.00 21.61
CA ALA A 171 7.94 8.53 20.97
C ALA A 171 8.71 7.44 20.25
N PHE A 172 9.49 7.82 19.25
CA PHE A 172 10.42 6.90 18.58
C PHE A 172 11.74 7.57 18.25
N SER A 173 12.77 6.76 18.04
CA SER A 173 14.01 7.17 17.39
C SER A 173 14.33 6.20 16.24
N ILE A 174 15.06 6.71 15.24
CA ILE A 174 15.46 5.93 14.07
C ILE A 174 16.99 5.89 14.02
N LYS A 175 17.53 4.67 13.86
CA LYS A 175 18.94 4.44 13.57
C LYS A 175 19.08 3.72 12.24
N ILE A 176 19.85 4.27 11.32
CA ILE A 176 20.11 3.65 10.02
C ILE A 176 21.29 2.67 10.16
N LEU A 177 21.08 1.42 9.72
CA LEU A 177 22.07 0.37 9.73
C LEU A 177 22.43 0.00 8.29
N ARG A 178 23.75 -0.04 8.01
CA ARG A 178 24.29 -0.39 6.69
C ARG A 178 25.13 -1.65 6.81
N VAL A 179 24.66 -2.76 6.24
CA VAL A 179 25.35 -4.06 6.24
C VAL A 179 25.78 -4.38 4.83
N GLY A 180 27.08 -4.71 4.65
CA GLY A 180 27.66 -4.99 3.36
C GLY A 180 28.05 -3.75 2.53
N ALA A 181 28.89 -3.96 1.54
CA ALA A 181 29.53 -2.87 0.77
C ALA A 181 28.52 -1.98 0.01
N ALA A 182 27.48 -2.57 -0.59
CA ALA A 182 26.48 -1.82 -1.36
C ALA A 182 25.68 -0.86 -0.48
N ALA A 183 25.24 -1.29 0.71
CA ALA A 183 24.53 -0.44 1.64
C ALA A 183 25.43 0.64 2.25
N GLN A 184 26.71 0.34 2.50
CA GLN A 184 27.69 1.34 2.96
C GLN A 184 27.96 2.41 1.90
N ALA A 185 27.92 2.06 0.61
CA ALA A 185 28.11 3.00 -0.49
C ALA A 185 26.88 3.87 -0.76
N PHE A 186 25.67 3.48 -0.26
CA PHE A 186 24.46 4.23 -0.49
C PHE A 186 24.50 5.56 0.25
N LYS A 187 24.34 6.66 -0.50
CA LYS A 187 24.35 8.03 0.03
C LYS A 187 22.95 8.62 0.05
N ALA A 188 22.67 9.40 1.08
CA ALA A 188 21.43 10.15 1.27
C ALA A 188 21.75 11.63 1.57
N ASP A 189 22.71 12.18 0.83
CA ASP A 189 23.11 13.59 0.90
C ASP A 189 22.32 14.47 -0.10
N PRO A 190 22.36 15.81 0.02
CA PRO A 190 21.63 16.71 -0.87
C PRO A 190 21.96 16.53 -2.36
N ALA A 191 23.20 16.22 -2.71
CA ALA A 191 23.62 16.03 -4.11
C ALA A 191 23.02 14.76 -4.70
N THR A 192 23.07 13.65 -3.95
CA THR A 192 22.45 12.37 -4.34
C THR A 192 20.93 12.52 -4.46
N PHE A 193 20.29 13.14 -3.46
CA PHE A 193 18.84 13.36 -3.50
C PHE A 193 18.43 14.22 -4.71
N ALA A 194 19.14 15.31 -4.98
CA ALA A 194 18.85 16.17 -6.14
C ALA A 194 18.99 15.43 -7.48
N ALA A 195 20.01 14.57 -7.63
CA ALA A 195 20.21 13.77 -8.82
C ALA A 195 19.07 12.75 -9.02
N LEU A 196 18.67 12.04 -7.95
CA LEU A 196 17.56 11.09 -7.98
C LEU A 196 16.23 11.81 -8.27
N LEU A 197 16.00 12.98 -7.67
CA LEU A 197 14.80 13.79 -7.90
C LEU A 197 14.70 14.26 -9.38
N ALA A 198 15.82 14.65 -9.98
CA ALA A 198 15.87 15.05 -11.38
C ALA A 198 15.58 13.88 -12.34
N ALA A 199 15.93 12.65 -11.96
CA ALA A 199 15.66 11.43 -12.71
C ALA A 199 14.26 10.86 -12.44
N GLY A 200 13.55 11.33 -11.41
CA GLY A 200 12.25 10.83 -10.99
C GLY A 200 11.17 11.05 -12.05
N VAL A 201 10.35 10.03 -12.29
CA VAL A 201 9.25 10.06 -13.25
C VAL A 201 7.99 10.59 -12.56
N LYS A 202 7.50 11.73 -13.01
CA LYS A 202 6.28 12.34 -12.45
C LYS A 202 5.02 11.78 -13.09
N TYR A 203 3.92 11.82 -12.33
CA TYR A 203 2.59 11.52 -12.84
C TYR A 203 2.17 12.57 -13.87
N SER A 204 1.74 12.10 -15.05
CA SER A 204 1.30 12.96 -16.16
C SER A 204 -0.17 12.73 -16.58
N GLY A 205 -0.87 11.85 -15.85
CA GLY A 205 -2.26 11.49 -16.17
C GLY A 205 -3.25 12.58 -15.79
N ALA A 206 -4.48 12.50 -16.34
CA ALA A 206 -5.58 13.37 -15.96
C ALA A 206 -5.95 13.14 -14.49
N ALA A 207 -6.06 14.24 -13.75
CA ALA A 207 -6.44 14.19 -12.34
C ALA A 207 -7.91 13.79 -12.17
N GLU A 208 -8.78 14.30 -13.04
CA GLU A 208 -10.22 14.05 -12.96
C GLU A 208 -10.62 12.86 -13.84
N PRO A 209 -11.49 11.96 -13.33
CA PRO A 209 -12.07 10.88 -14.12
C PRO A 209 -12.86 11.43 -15.32
N GLY A 210 -12.91 10.64 -16.38
CA GLY A 210 -13.65 10.97 -17.58
C GLY A 210 -13.64 9.84 -18.62
N PRO A 211 -14.37 9.95 -19.72
CA PRO A 211 -14.52 8.87 -20.69
C PRO A 211 -13.19 8.37 -21.29
N ALA A 212 -12.19 9.24 -21.40
CA ALA A 212 -10.88 8.93 -21.97
C ALA A 212 -9.84 8.48 -20.91
N THR A 213 -10.16 8.56 -19.62
CA THR A 213 -9.24 8.19 -18.55
C THR A 213 -9.38 6.71 -18.16
N ALA A 214 -8.42 6.19 -17.39
CA ALA A 214 -8.45 4.80 -16.94
C ALA A 214 -9.65 4.49 -16.02
N PHE A 215 -10.13 5.47 -15.26
CA PHE A 215 -11.31 5.35 -14.40
C PHE A 215 -12.37 6.41 -14.78
N ASP A 216 -13.64 6.00 -14.83
CA ASP A 216 -14.77 6.92 -15.01
C ASP A 216 -15.99 6.48 -14.18
N ASP A 217 -16.64 7.48 -13.56
CA ASP A 217 -17.89 7.37 -12.80
C ASP A 217 -18.81 8.54 -13.19
N PRO A 218 -19.37 8.53 -14.42
CA PRO A 218 -20.06 9.68 -14.98
C PRO A 218 -21.32 10.09 -14.20
N ALA A 219 -21.95 9.14 -13.51
CA ALA A 219 -23.13 9.37 -12.70
C ALA A 219 -22.84 9.66 -11.21
N LYS A 220 -21.57 9.73 -10.83
CA LYS A 220 -21.13 9.97 -9.44
C LYS A 220 -21.76 8.98 -8.44
N VAL A 221 -21.72 7.71 -8.78
CA VAL A 221 -22.21 6.62 -7.93
C VAL A 221 -21.39 6.50 -6.64
N LEU A 222 -20.09 6.80 -6.74
CA LEU A 222 -19.16 6.74 -5.60
C LEU A 222 -19.23 8.01 -4.74
N PRO A 223 -18.74 7.96 -3.48
CA PRO A 223 -18.71 9.14 -2.62
C PRO A 223 -17.94 10.29 -3.25
N THR A 224 -18.50 11.50 -3.20
CA THR A 224 -17.94 12.72 -3.77
C THR A 224 -17.16 13.56 -2.75
N GLU A 225 -17.45 13.42 -1.46
CA GLU A 225 -16.79 14.18 -0.39
C GLU A 225 -15.29 13.87 -0.25
N VAL A 226 -14.89 12.67 -0.67
CA VAL A 226 -13.49 12.27 -0.76
C VAL A 226 -13.21 12.01 -2.25
N PRO A 227 -12.09 12.46 -2.81
CA PRO A 227 -11.81 12.32 -4.24
C PRO A 227 -11.52 10.87 -4.66
N ARG A 228 -12.47 9.94 -4.41
CA ARG A 228 -12.28 8.49 -4.61
C ARG A 228 -12.15 8.11 -6.07
N ALA A 229 -13.02 8.64 -6.91
CA ALA A 229 -12.96 8.42 -8.35
C ALA A 229 -11.60 8.90 -8.91
N LYS A 230 -11.14 10.06 -8.45
CA LYS A 230 -9.83 10.62 -8.77
C LYS A 230 -8.68 9.70 -8.30
N ASN A 231 -8.77 9.16 -7.08
CA ASN A 231 -7.78 8.22 -6.55
C ASN A 231 -7.73 6.92 -7.37
N PHE A 232 -8.86 6.39 -7.84
CA PHE A 232 -8.88 5.22 -8.71
C PHE A 232 -8.21 5.50 -10.06
N ASN A 233 -8.43 6.69 -10.62
CA ASN A 233 -7.76 7.10 -11.84
C ASN A 233 -6.23 7.15 -11.63
N TYR A 234 -5.75 7.72 -10.51
CA TYR A 234 -4.32 7.72 -10.17
C TYR A 234 -3.77 6.30 -10.03
N LYS A 235 -4.46 5.45 -9.28
CA LYS A 235 -4.07 4.05 -9.05
C LYS A 235 -3.85 3.31 -10.38
N LEU A 236 -4.80 3.41 -11.31
CA LEU A 236 -4.74 2.73 -12.60
C LEU A 236 -3.65 3.30 -13.52
N ALA A 237 -3.50 4.62 -13.56
CA ALA A 237 -2.44 5.27 -14.33
C ALA A 237 -1.04 4.92 -13.78
N ASN A 238 -0.87 4.88 -12.47
CA ASN A 238 0.38 4.49 -11.83
C ASN A 238 0.70 3.01 -12.05
N PHE A 239 -0.31 2.13 -12.01
CA PHE A 239 -0.14 0.73 -12.37
C PHE A 239 0.35 0.58 -13.82
N GLN A 240 -0.28 1.28 -14.76
CA GLN A 240 0.15 1.28 -16.17
C GLN A 240 1.60 1.77 -16.30
N ARG A 241 1.96 2.85 -15.61
CA ARG A 241 3.33 3.39 -15.61
C ARG A 241 4.36 2.38 -15.10
N ALA A 242 4.02 1.65 -14.02
CA ALA A 242 4.93 0.69 -13.38
C ALA A 242 5.04 -0.65 -14.14
N THR A 243 4.00 -1.06 -14.87
CA THR A 243 3.89 -2.42 -15.43
C THR A 243 3.79 -2.44 -16.96
N GLY A 244 3.46 -1.32 -17.59
CA GLY A 244 3.11 -1.23 -19.01
C GLY A 244 1.73 -1.79 -19.36
N ARG A 245 0.97 -2.35 -18.40
CA ARG A 245 -0.33 -2.98 -18.62
C ARG A 245 -1.47 -2.02 -18.33
N GLN A 246 -2.53 -2.08 -19.15
CA GLN A 246 -3.69 -1.19 -19.04
C GLN A 246 -4.86 -1.90 -18.38
N ILE A 247 -5.36 -1.31 -17.28
CA ILE A 247 -6.61 -1.70 -16.65
C ILE A 247 -7.50 -0.46 -16.62
N PHE A 248 -8.71 -0.60 -17.13
CA PHE A 248 -9.75 0.43 -17.11
C PHE A 248 -10.91 -0.03 -16.22
N ALA A 249 -11.57 0.94 -15.57
CA ALA A 249 -12.79 0.68 -14.85
C ALA A 249 -13.87 1.72 -15.15
N ARG A 250 -15.12 1.27 -15.19
CA ARG A 250 -16.30 2.09 -15.41
C ARG A 250 -17.37 1.75 -14.39
N VAL A 251 -17.98 2.78 -13.82
CA VAL A 251 -19.04 2.65 -12.81
C VAL A 251 -20.31 3.28 -13.35
N TYR A 252 -21.39 2.51 -13.36
CA TYR A 252 -22.71 2.95 -13.80
C TYR A 252 -23.75 2.66 -12.72
N PRO A 253 -24.80 3.50 -12.57
CA PRO A 253 -25.89 3.22 -11.65
C PRO A 253 -26.67 1.96 -12.04
N ALA A 254 -26.94 1.77 -13.34
CA ALA A 254 -27.63 0.62 -13.90
C ALA A 254 -27.20 0.39 -15.35
N PHE A 255 -27.44 -0.84 -15.86
CA PHE A 255 -27.27 -1.12 -17.27
C PHE A 255 -28.45 -0.60 -18.08
N THR A 256 -28.17 0.17 -19.13
CA THR A 256 -29.15 0.60 -20.12
C THR A 256 -28.87 -0.10 -21.45
N PRO A 257 -29.79 -0.93 -21.97
CA PRO A 257 -29.62 -1.58 -23.28
C PRO A 257 -29.49 -0.55 -24.40
N THR A 258 -28.59 -0.83 -25.35
CA THR A 258 -28.43 -0.08 -26.60
C THR A 258 -28.90 -0.89 -27.79
N GLU A 259 -28.96 -0.30 -28.97
CA GLU A 259 -29.28 -1.05 -30.21
C GLU A 259 -28.27 -2.17 -30.45
N GLU A 260 -27.01 -1.92 -30.15
CA GLU A 260 -25.87 -2.80 -30.42
C GLU A 260 -25.58 -3.79 -29.28
N ALA A 261 -26.01 -3.48 -28.04
CA ALA A 261 -25.78 -4.32 -26.88
C ALA A 261 -27.04 -4.43 -26.00
N LYS A 262 -27.71 -5.58 -26.08
CA LYS A 262 -28.93 -5.86 -25.29
C LYS A 262 -28.65 -6.37 -23.88
N THR A 263 -27.42 -6.75 -23.59
CA THR A 263 -26.98 -7.26 -22.27
C THR A 263 -25.61 -6.68 -21.90
N PRO A 264 -25.23 -6.70 -20.58
CA PRO A 264 -23.99 -6.10 -20.11
C PRO A 264 -22.71 -6.69 -20.70
N ALA A 265 -22.67 -7.98 -21.03
CA ALA A 265 -21.44 -8.61 -21.53
C ALA A 265 -21.02 -8.10 -22.93
N PRO A 266 -21.91 -8.07 -23.98
CA PRO A 266 -21.62 -7.41 -25.24
C PRO A 266 -21.32 -5.91 -25.08
N PHE A 267 -22.03 -5.21 -24.20
CA PHE A 267 -21.73 -3.81 -23.89
C PHE A 267 -20.29 -3.61 -23.41
N THR A 268 -19.83 -4.43 -22.45
CA THR A 268 -18.45 -4.38 -21.94
C THR A 268 -17.43 -4.63 -23.05
N GLN A 269 -17.69 -5.56 -23.96
CA GLN A 269 -16.82 -5.82 -25.10
C GLN A 269 -16.73 -4.63 -26.06
N GLN A 270 -17.87 -4.04 -26.40
CA GLN A 270 -17.91 -2.85 -27.28
C GLN A 270 -17.20 -1.66 -26.65
N LEU A 271 -17.41 -1.45 -25.36
CA LEU A 271 -16.74 -0.41 -24.60
C LEU A 271 -15.21 -0.62 -24.59
N ALA A 272 -14.74 -1.87 -24.44
CA ALA A 272 -13.29 -2.16 -24.54
C ALA A 272 -12.74 -1.85 -25.94
N LYS A 273 -13.52 -2.07 -26.99
CA LYS A 273 -13.16 -1.69 -28.38
C LYS A 273 -13.10 -0.18 -28.55
N SER A 274 -14.09 0.56 -28.06
CA SER A 274 -14.13 2.03 -28.16
C SER A 274 -13.00 2.70 -27.38
N LEU A 275 -12.53 2.07 -26.28
CA LEU A 275 -11.39 2.52 -25.50
C LEU A 275 -10.04 2.09 -26.10
N GLY A 276 -10.03 1.33 -27.20
CA GLY A 276 -8.79 0.86 -27.84
C GLY A 276 -8.02 -0.21 -27.05
N ILE A 277 -8.65 -0.84 -26.06
CA ILE A 277 -7.98 -1.80 -25.15
C ILE A 277 -8.44 -3.25 -25.32
N HIS A 278 -9.23 -3.53 -26.35
CA HIS A 278 -9.87 -4.86 -26.54
C HIS A 278 -8.89 -6.00 -26.76
N GLN A 279 -7.67 -5.75 -27.24
CA GLN A 279 -6.62 -6.73 -27.47
C GLN A 279 -5.69 -6.87 -26.26
N SER A 280 -5.19 -5.72 -25.74
CA SER A 280 -4.05 -5.67 -24.80
C SER A 280 -4.39 -5.13 -23.42
N GLY A 281 -5.67 -4.85 -23.14
CA GLY A 281 -6.11 -4.28 -21.87
C GLY A 281 -7.14 -5.11 -21.12
N VAL A 282 -7.48 -4.63 -19.93
CA VAL A 282 -8.56 -5.14 -19.10
C VAL A 282 -9.58 -4.05 -18.87
N LEU A 283 -10.87 -4.35 -18.99
CA LEU A 283 -11.95 -3.46 -18.61
C LEU A 283 -12.85 -4.12 -17.58
N ALA A 284 -13.03 -3.46 -16.44
CA ALA A 284 -14.01 -3.82 -15.42
C ALA A 284 -15.18 -2.83 -15.45
N VAL A 285 -16.40 -3.34 -15.60
CA VAL A 285 -17.63 -2.52 -15.60
C VAL A 285 -18.51 -2.93 -14.42
N TYR A 286 -18.88 -1.98 -13.59
CA TYR A 286 -19.74 -2.14 -12.43
C TYR A 286 -21.11 -1.52 -12.66
N PHE A 287 -22.18 -2.26 -12.36
CA PHE A 287 -23.55 -1.77 -12.31
C PHE A 287 -24.05 -1.82 -10.87
N ALA A 288 -24.27 -0.64 -10.29
CA ALA A 288 -24.52 -0.48 -8.87
C ALA A 288 -25.91 -1.00 -8.42
N ASP A 289 -26.93 -0.94 -9.30
CA ASP A 289 -28.29 -1.43 -9.03
C ASP A 289 -28.35 -2.93 -8.72
N GLN A 290 -27.40 -3.70 -9.29
CA GLN A 290 -27.30 -5.15 -9.15
C GLN A 290 -26.10 -5.59 -8.32
N ASP A 291 -25.26 -4.65 -7.86
CA ASP A 291 -23.95 -4.95 -7.26
C ASP A 291 -23.17 -5.97 -8.11
N ARG A 292 -23.03 -5.69 -9.43
CA ARG A 292 -22.55 -6.69 -10.38
C ARG A 292 -21.44 -6.17 -11.27
N TRP A 293 -20.43 -7.04 -11.47
CA TRP A 293 -19.27 -6.78 -12.32
C TRP A 293 -19.32 -7.54 -13.62
N TYR A 294 -18.78 -6.93 -14.67
CA TYR A 294 -18.49 -7.53 -15.96
C TYR A 294 -17.05 -7.18 -16.35
N VAL A 295 -16.23 -8.21 -16.63
CA VAL A 295 -14.81 -8.01 -16.94
C VAL A 295 -14.53 -8.49 -18.35
N TRP A 296 -13.96 -7.62 -19.16
CA TRP A 296 -13.31 -7.92 -20.43
C TRP A 296 -11.80 -8.07 -20.20
N VAL A 297 -11.19 -9.08 -20.79
CA VAL A 297 -9.75 -9.29 -20.81
C VAL A 297 -9.36 -9.49 -22.26
N GLY A 298 -8.42 -8.69 -22.73
CA GLY A 298 -7.89 -8.77 -24.09
C GLY A 298 -7.08 -10.04 -24.33
N ASP A 299 -7.02 -10.48 -25.57
CA ASP A 299 -6.40 -11.77 -25.95
C ASP A 299 -4.93 -11.85 -25.51
N ASP A 300 -4.16 -10.74 -25.60
CA ASP A 300 -2.75 -10.67 -25.18
C ASP A 300 -2.56 -10.91 -23.66
N LEU A 301 -3.59 -10.68 -22.85
CA LEU A 301 -3.57 -10.83 -21.41
C LEU A 301 -4.25 -12.12 -20.92
N MET A 302 -4.92 -12.86 -21.80
CA MET A 302 -5.56 -14.12 -21.45
C MET A 302 -4.60 -15.16 -20.86
N PRO A 303 -3.35 -15.32 -21.34
CA PRO A 303 -2.41 -16.27 -20.73
C PRO A 303 -2.04 -15.90 -19.27
N VAL A 304 -2.12 -14.61 -18.90
CA VAL A 304 -1.90 -14.14 -17.52
C VAL A 304 -3.16 -14.31 -16.67
N PHE A 305 -4.33 -14.04 -17.26
CA PHE A 305 -5.62 -14.17 -16.58
C PHE A 305 -6.04 -15.61 -16.32
N ASN A 306 -5.78 -16.49 -17.29
CA ASN A 306 -6.20 -17.88 -17.28
C ASN A 306 -5.02 -18.81 -17.70
N PRO A 307 -3.95 -18.89 -16.88
CA PRO A 307 -2.75 -19.66 -17.23
C PRO A 307 -3.02 -21.16 -17.33
N ASP A 308 -4.03 -21.67 -16.64
CA ASP A 308 -4.37 -23.09 -16.60
C ASP A 308 -5.39 -23.49 -17.68
N HIS A 309 -5.71 -22.59 -18.61
CA HIS A 309 -6.66 -22.83 -19.71
C HIS A 309 -8.03 -23.38 -19.28
N GLN A 310 -8.51 -22.98 -18.11
CA GLN A 310 -9.84 -23.30 -17.60
C GLN A 310 -10.94 -22.65 -18.46
N LYS A 311 -12.21 -23.00 -18.21
CA LYS A 311 -13.30 -22.23 -18.80
C LYS A 311 -13.23 -20.78 -18.31
N THR A 312 -13.11 -19.84 -19.21
CA THR A 312 -12.96 -18.40 -18.88
C THR A 312 -14.06 -17.89 -17.93
N MET A 313 -15.29 -18.44 -18.06
CA MET A 313 -16.38 -18.05 -17.16
C MET A 313 -16.13 -18.52 -15.72
N ASP A 314 -15.52 -19.67 -15.51
CA ASP A 314 -15.22 -20.19 -14.17
C ASP A 314 -14.15 -19.31 -13.49
N VAL A 315 -13.12 -18.89 -14.25
CA VAL A 315 -12.10 -17.93 -13.76
C VAL A 315 -12.74 -16.59 -13.39
N LYS A 316 -13.64 -16.07 -14.22
CA LYS A 316 -14.38 -14.82 -13.92
C LYS A 316 -15.29 -14.99 -12.70
N ASN A 317 -15.99 -16.10 -12.55
CA ASN A 317 -16.83 -16.36 -11.39
C ASN A 317 -16.01 -16.45 -10.10
N ALA A 318 -14.83 -17.08 -10.15
CA ALA A 318 -13.91 -17.10 -9.02
C ALA A 318 -13.42 -15.68 -8.65
N LEU A 319 -13.07 -14.84 -9.64
CA LEU A 319 -12.74 -13.43 -9.43
C LEU A 319 -13.89 -12.68 -8.76
N TYR A 320 -15.13 -12.81 -9.25
CA TYR A 320 -16.29 -12.11 -8.69
C TYR A 320 -16.59 -12.54 -7.25
N ALA A 321 -16.42 -13.83 -6.94
CA ALA A 321 -16.55 -14.33 -5.56
C ALA A 321 -15.47 -13.72 -4.65
N ALA A 322 -14.22 -13.66 -5.11
CA ALA A 322 -13.12 -13.05 -4.39
C ALA A 322 -13.33 -11.55 -4.17
N VAL A 323 -13.85 -10.82 -5.18
CA VAL A 323 -14.23 -9.40 -5.07
C VAL A 323 -15.26 -9.21 -3.96
N LYS A 324 -16.31 -10.01 -3.94
CA LYS A 324 -17.38 -9.93 -2.93
C LYS A 324 -16.83 -10.16 -1.51
N ALA A 325 -15.98 -11.17 -1.35
CA ALA A 325 -15.36 -11.45 -0.05
C ALA A 325 -14.44 -10.31 0.41
N LYS A 326 -13.61 -9.76 -0.48
CA LYS A 326 -12.68 -8.65 -0.16
C LYS A 326 -13.45 -7.35 0.12
N ALA A 327 -14.49 -7.05 -0.64
CA ALA A 327 -15.35 -5.89 -0.39
C ALA A 327 -16.05 -5.97 0.96
N ALA A 328 -16.51 -7.17 1.37
CA ALA A 328 -17.07 -7.39 2.69
C ALA A 328 -16.05 -7.12 3.80
N ALA A 329 -14.81 -7.61 3.66
CA ALA A 329 -13.74 -7.34 4.61
C ALA A 329 -13.43 -5.83 4.74
N TYR A 330 -13.35 -5.09 3.63
CA TYR A 330 -13.18 -3.64 3.65
C TYR A 330 -14.36 -2.92 4.32
N THR A 331 -15.57 -3.41 4.10
CA THR A 331 -16.79 -2.87 4.72
C THR A 331 -16.77 -3.04 6.24
N GLU A 332 -16.37 -4.20 6.75
CA GLU A 332 -16.25 -4.45 8.18
C GLU A 332 -15.20 -3.57 8.85
N LEU A 333 -14.01 -3.44 8.24
CA LEU A 333 -12.97 -2.54 8.74
C LEU A 333 -13.46 -1.08 8.79
N ALA A 334 -14.21 -0.65 7.78
CA ALA A 334 -14.74 0.70 7.72
C ALA A 334 -15.84 0.94 8.76
N ARG A 335 -16.71 -0.04 9.03
CA ARG A 335 -17.70 0.01 10.10
C ARG A 335 -17.04 0.15 11.47
N ALA A 336 -16.04 -0.67 11.73
CA ALA A 336 -15.29 -0.62 12.97
C ALA A 336 -14.61 0.74 13.19
N ALA A 337 -14.06 1.34 12.13
CA ALA A 337 -13.38 2.63 12.20
C ALA A 337 -14.34 3.82 12.37
N ARG A 338 -15.57 3.75 11.82
CA ARG A 338 -16.56 4.85 11.90
C ARG A 338 -17.39 4.83 13.17
N GLY A 339 -17.60 3.67 13.78
CA GLY A 339 -18.50 3.47 14.90
C GLY A 339 -20.01 3.48 14.52
N PRO A 340 -20.90 3.24 15.49
CA PRO A 340 -22.34 3.07 15.25
C PRO A 340 -23.06 4.35 14.79
N ASP A 341 -22.56 5.51 15.18
CA ASP A 341 -23.20 6.81 14.92
C ASP A 341 -22.95 7.34 13.50
N ASN A 342 -22.07 6.69 12.73
CA ASN A 342 -21.74 7.08 11.35
C ASN A 342 -21.87 5.89 10.39
N PRO A 343 -23.08 5.43 10.04
CA PRO A 343 -23.30 4.26 9.21
C PRO A 343 -22.79 4.46 7.78
N LEU A 344 -22.40 3.36 7.15
CA LEU A 344 -22.01 3.35 5.75
C LEU A 344 -23.22 3.62 4.84
N LYS A 345 -23.03 4.47 3.84
CA LYS A 345 -24.02 4.75 2.80
C LYS A 345 -23.87 3.75 1.62
N PRO A 346 -24.87 3.59 0.75
CA PRO A 346 -24.76 2.75 -0.45
C PRO A 346 -23.55 3.09 -1.33
N ALA A 347 -23.23 4.38 -1.48
CA ALA A 347 -22.05 4.82 -2.22
C ALA A 347 -20.73 4.34 -1.59
N ASP A 348 -20.66 4.22 -0.27
CA ASP A 348 -19.50 3.65 0.42
C ASP A 348 -19.33 2.15 0.10
N LEU A 349 -20.44 1.40 0.04
CA LEU A 349 -20.43 -0.02 -0.32
C LEU A 349 -19.98 -0.23 -1.76
N ALA A 350 -20.52 0.57 -2.70
CA ALA A 350 -20.08 0.58 -4.09
C ALA A 350 -18.56 0.89 -4.20
N LYS A 351 -18.09 1.85 -3.43
CA LYS A 351 -16.65 2.17 -3.37
C LYS A 351 -15.80 0.99 -2.92
N TYR A 352 -16.22 0.22 -1.89
CA TYR A 352 -15.46 -0.95 -1.45
C TYR A 352 -15.50 -2.09 -2.45
N SER A 353 -16.59 -2.24 -3.21
CA SER A 353 -16.66 -3.16 -4.34
C SER A 353 -15.65 -2.78 -5.43
N VAL A 354 -15.52 -1.48 -5.74
CA VAL A 354 -14.52 -0.98 -6.71
C VAL A 354 -13.10 -1.17 -6.20
N ASP A 355 -12.79 -0.80 -4.94
CA ASP A 355 -11.47 -1.06 -4.33
C ASP A 355 -11.09 -2.54 -4.47
N ALA A 356 -12.01 -3.45 -4.10
CA ALA A 356 -11.76 -4.89 -4.13
C ALA A 356 -11.50 -5.42 -5.54
N MET A 357 -12.30 -5.00 -6.53
CA MET A 357 -12.10 -5.39 -7.93
C MET A 357 -10.75 -4.91 -8.45
N LEU A 358 -10.43 -3.64 -8.25
CA LEU A 358 -9.17 -3.09 -8.74
C LEU A 358 -7.97 -3.76 -8.06
N ASP A 359 -8.00 -3.97 -6.76
CA ASP A 359 -6.89 -4.62 -6.04
C ASP A 359 -6.63 -6.04 -6.54
N LEU A 360 -7.69 -6.81 -6.83
CA LEU A 360 -7.55 -8.17 -7.37
C LEU A 360 -7.06 -8.17 -8.82
N LEU A 361 -7.53 -7.24 -9.66
CA LEU A 361 -7.05 -7.11 -11.03
C LEU A 361 -5.59 -6.65 -11.07
N LEU A 362 -5.22 -5.65 -10.25
CA LEU A 362 -3.84 -5.21 -10.14
C LEU A 362 -2.94 -6.37 -9.73
N PHE A 363 -3.33 -7.15 -8.73
CA PHE A 363 -2.59 -8.33 -8.29
C PHE A 363 -2.44 -9.38 -9.38
N GLN A 364 -3.52 -9.69 -10.10
CA GLN A 364 -3.56 -10.69 -11.17
C GLN A 364 -2.67 -10.30 -12.36
N PHE A 365 -2.69 -9.01 -12.72
CA PHE A 365 -1.97 -8.52 -13.89
C PHE A 365 -0.62 -7.86 -13.57
N GLU A 366 -0.19 -7.85 -12.32
CA GLU A 366 1.12 -7.39 -11.96
C GLU A 366 2.20 -8.38 -12.47
N SER A 367 3.28 -7.83 -13.03
CA SER A 367 4.40 -8.68 -13.43
C SER A 367 4.99 -9.36 -12.20
N LYS A 368 5.29 -10.66 -12.30
CA LYS A 368 6.07 -11.31 -11.23
C LYS A 368 7.39 -10.55 -11.06
N PRO A 369 7.85 -10.31 -9.82
CA PRO A 369 9.17 -9.74 -9.61
C PRO A 369 10.18 -10.56 -10.39
N LYS A 370 11.13 -9.90 -11.07
CA LYS A 370 12.27 -10.60 -11.63
C LYS A 370 13.05 -11.20 -10.46
N SER A 371 13.08 -12.52 -10.39
CA SER A 371 13.85 -13.29 -9.41
C SER A 371 15.35 -12.96 -9.48
#